data_7e82afec8e8c7629977c5523cec4ef02
#
_entry.id   7e82afec8e8c7629977c5523cec4ef02
#
_cell.length_a   1.000
_cell.length_b   1.000
_cell.length_c   1.000
_cell.angle_alpha   90.00
_cell.angle_beta   90.00
_cell.angle_gamma   90.00
#
_symmetry.space_group_name_H-M   'P 1'
#
loop_
_entity.id
_entity.type
_entity.pdbx_description
1 polymer ?
#
loop_
_entity_poly.entity_id
_entity_poly.type
_entity_poly.pdbx_seq_one_letter_code
_entity_poly.pdbx_strand_id
1 'polypeptide(L)'
;MPASSETFNFTVNGTDVAQLTHPGDSTTEIRTANKLKGDGYYGRADGFHTVQYNVTGFIGKIVIQATLAVDPASTDWFTLDNTEHASADDSSTNADGSFIVNFTGNYVWIRIYVYDWTDGTINSIILNH
;
A
#
# COMPACT_ATOMS: atom_id res chain seq x y z
N MET A 1 -16.58 -7.04 -19.48
CA MET A 1 -16.27 -5.92 -18.58
C MET A 1 -14.78 -5.88 -18.31
N PRO A 2 -14.08 -4.79 -18.62
CA PRO A 2 -12.65 -4.72 -18.30
C PRO A 2 -12.42 -4.69 -16.78
N ALA A 3 -11.32 -5.23 -16.36
CA ALA A 3 -10.91 -5.16 -14.97
C ALA A 3 -10.56 -3.72 -14.60
N SER A 4 -10.85 -3.34 -13.35
CA SER A 4 -10.59 -2.01 -12.82
C SER A 4 -9.43 -2.01 -11.82
N SER A 5 -8.49 -2.92 -11.98
CA SER A 5 -7.34 -3.02 -11.10
C SER A 5 -6.21 -2.10 -11.54
N GLU A 6 -5.62 -1.40 -10.56
CA GLU A 6 -4.46 -0.55 -10.76
C GLU A 6 -3.34 -0.99 -9.81
N THR A 7 -2.10 -0.86 -10.27
CA THR A 7 -0.93 -1.23 -9.46
C THR A 7 -0.37 0.00 -8.77
N PHE A 8 -0.12 -0.09 -7.46
CA PHE A 8 0.64 0.92 -6.74
C PHE A 8 2.12 0.83 -7.15
N ASN A 9 2.71 1.96 -7.46
CA ASN A 9 4.13 2.05 -7.80
C ASN A 9 4.87 2.85 -6.73
N PHE A 10 6.13 2.48 -6.55
CA PHE A 10 7.07 3.24 -5.71
C PHE A 10 8.07 3.93 -6.61
N THR A 11 8.41 5.16 -6.30
CA THR A 11 9.43 5.89 -7.05
C THR A 11 10.80 5.66 -6.43
N VAL A 12 11.71 5.06 -7.19
CA VAL A 12 13.08 4.78 -6.77
C VAL A 12 14.03 5.41 -7.78
N ASN A 13 14.84 6.36 -7.32
CA ASN A 13 15.80 7.09 -8.17
C ASN A 13 15.15 7.68 -9.43
N GLY A 14 13.93 8.20 -9.30
CA GLY A 14 13.19 8.80 -10.39
C GLY A 14 12.46 7.81 -11.30
N THR A 15 12.49 6.51 -10.99
CA THR A 15 11.81 5.48 -11.76
C THR A 15 10.70 4.85 -10.92
N ASP A 16 9.52 4.71 -11.51
CA ASP A 16 8.40 4.06 -10.85
C ASP A 16 8.51 2.55 -11.01
N VAL A 17 8.44 1.83 -9.89
CA VAL A 17 8.54 0.37 -9.88
C VAL A 17 7.42 -0.23 -9.05
N ALA A 18 6.88 -1.36 -9.53
CA ALA A 18 5.84 -2.09 -8.79
C ALA A 18 6.46 -3.03 -7.76
N GLN A 19 7.65 -3.52 -8.01
CA GLN A 19 8.38 -4.43 -7.11
C GLN A 19 9.46 -3.67 -6.37
N LEU A 20 9.53 -3.88 -5.07
CA LEU A 20 10.51 -3.22 -4.22
C LEU A 20 11.13 -4.24 -3.28
N THR A 21 12.47 -4.32 -3.29
CA THR A 21 13.22 -5.27 -2.45
C THR A 21 14.01 -4.50 -1.40
N HIS A 22 13.94 -4.95 -0.15
CA HIS A 22 14.75 -4.38 0.92
C HIS A 22 16.24 -4.64 0.64
N PRO A 23 17.12 -3.66 0.87
CA PRO A 23 18.55 -3.83 0.58
C PRO A 23 19.24 -4.91 1.43
N GLY A 24 18.63 -5.39 2.50
CA GLY A 24 19.20 -6.46 3.33
C GLY A 24 20.41 -6.01 4.17
N ASP A 25 20.48 -4.73 4.50
CA ASP A 25 21.61 -4.12 5.20
C ASP A 25 21.32 -3.86 6.69
N SER A 26 20.32 -4.52 7.23
CA SER A 26 19.88 -4.39 8.62
C SER A 26 19.30 -3.02 8.99
N THR A 27 18.98 -2.20 8.00
CA THR A 27 18.29 -0.93 8.22
C THR A 27 16.79 -1.13 8.33
N THR A 28 16.11 -0.18 8.96
CA THR A 28 14.66 -0.13 8.99
C THR A 28 14.21 0.93 7.98
N GLU A 29 13.40 0.51 7.01
CA GLU A 29 13.00 1.35 5.91
C GLU A 29 11.56 1.81 6.03
N ILE A 30 11.28 2.99 5.48
CA ILE A 30 9.94 3.52 5.29
C ILE A 30 9.79 3.83 3.81
N ARG A 31 8.69 3.38 3.21
CA ARG A 31 8.39 3.65 1.81
C ARG A 31 6.92 4.03 1.67
N THR A 32 6.67 4.97 0.77
CA THR A 32 5.32 5.42 0.46
C THR A 32 5.09 5.24 -1.03
N ALA A 33 4.03 4.51 -1.38
CA ALA A 33 3.67 4.35 -2.79
C ALA A 33 3.06 5.65 -3.35
N ASN A 34 3.15 5.80 -4.66
CA ASN A 34 2.49 6.90 -5.35
C ASN A 34 0.97 6.74 -5.22
N LYS A 35 0.27 7.85 -5.08
CA LYS A 35 -1.17 7.84 -4.85
C LYS A 35 -1.93 7.35 -6.07
N LEU A 36 -3.03 6.65 -5.83
CA LEU A 36 -4.01 6.27 -6.83
C LEU A 36 -5.36 6.90 -6.51
N LYS A 37 -6.18 7.07 -7.54
CA LYS A 37 -7.51 7.66 -7.40
C LYS A 37 -8.46 6.68 -6.72
N GLY A 38 -9.15 7.16 -5.69
CA GLY A 38 -10.23 6.42 -5.04
C GLY A 38 -11.59 6.77 -5.65
N ASP A 39 -12.64 6.15 -5.14
CA ASP A 39 -14.00 6.39 -5.64
C ASP A 39 -14.44 7.84 -5.49
N GLY A 40 -13.99 8.53 -4.45
CA GLY A 40 -14.31 9.95 -4.25
C GLY A 40 -13.75 10.85 -5.34
N TYR A 41 -12.62 10.49 -5.96
CA TYR A 41 -12.08 11.25 -7.07
C TYR A 41 -13.02 11.24 -8.28
N TYR A 42 -13.67 10.11 -8.51
CA TYR A 42 -14.59 9.96 -9.64
C TYR A 42 -16.02 10.40 -9.32
N GLY A 43 -16.28 10.83 -8.09
CA GLY A 43 -17.60 11.18 -7.66
C GLY A 43 -18.53 9.98 -7.47
N ARG A 44 -17.98 8.79 -7.28
CA ARG A 44 -18.76 7.58 -7.01
C ARG A 44 -19.16 7.52 -5.54
N ALA A 45 -20.27 6.87 -5.26
CA ALA A 45 -20.82 6.75 -3.91
C ALA A 45 -20.65 5.34 -3.30
N ASP A 46 -20.18 4.37 -4.06
CA ASP A 46 -20.04 2.98 -3.60
C ASP A 46 -18.96 2.84 -2.53
N GLY A 47 -17.80 3.44 -2.76
CA GLY A 47 -16.70 3.46 -1.81
C GLY A 47 -16.09 2.11 -1.47
N PHE A 48 -16.37 1.06 -2.24
CA PHE A 48 -15.81 -0.26 -2.01
C PHE A 48 -14.43 -0.38 -2.66
N HIS A 49 -13.43 -0.72 -1.84
CA HIS A 49 -12.06 -0.85 -2.30
C HIS A 49 -11.49 -2.18 -1.80
N THR A 50 -10.70 -2.82 -2.64
CA THR A 50 -9.97 -4.04 -2.29
C THR A 50 -8.51 -3.86 -2.69
N VAL A 51 -7.61 -4.13 -1.75
CA VAL A 51 -6.17 -4.07 -2.00
C VAL A 51 -5.57 -5.45 -1.77
N GLN A 52 -4.74 -5.90 -2.70
CA GLN A 52 -4.03 -7.16 -2.60
C GLN A 52 -2.53 -6.89 -2.52
N TYR A 53 -1.91 -7.42 -1.49
CA TYR A 53 -0.45 -7.37 -1.31
C TYR A 53 0.16 -8.71 -1.68
N ASN A 54 1.19 -8.69 -2.51
CA ASN A 54 1.97 -9.88 -2.86
C ASN A 54 3.39 -9.66 -2.36
N VAL A 55 3.83 -10.48 -1.40
CA VAL A 55 5.12 -10.30 -0.73
C VAL A 55 5.87 -11.62 -0.63
N THR A 56 7.19 -11.53 -0.51
CA THR A 56 8.08 -12.68 -0.32
C THR A 56 9.08 -12.37 0.78
N GLY A 57 9.11 -13.16 1.84
CA GLY A 57 10.02 -13.01 2.96
C GLY A 57 9.90 -11.69 3.69
N PHE A 58 8.73 -11.05 3.63
CA PHE A 58 8.51 -9.69 4.12
C PHE A 58 8.51 -9.64 5.64
N ILE A 59 9.30 -8.73 6.20
CA ILE A 59 9.26 -8.38 7.62
C ILE A 59 9.04 -6.88 7.72
N GLY A 60 7.84 -6.49 8.15
CA GLY A 60 7.47 -5.09 8.27
C GLY A 60 5.98 -4.92 8.40
N LYS A 61 5.52 -3.71 8.18
CA LYS A 61 4.11 -3.36 8.28
C LYS A 61 3.67 -2.56 7.06
N ILE A 62 2.50 -2.89 6.56
CA ILE A 62 1.88 -2.21 5.42
C ILE A 62 0.50 -1.72 5.86
N VAL A 63 0.23 -0.44 5.68
CA VAL A 63 -1.09 0.13 5.94
C VAL A 63 -1.57 0.92 4.73
N ILE A 64 -2.88 1.12 4.66
CA ILE A 64 -3.50 1.94 3.64
C ILE A 64 -3.76 3.32 4.22
N GLN A 65 -3.36 4.35 3.49
CA GLN A 65 -3.64 5.73 3.82
C GLN A 65 -4.52 6.35 2.75
N ALA A 66 -5.39 7.24 3.17
CA ALA A 66 -6.34 7.89 2.27
C ALA A 66 -6.54 9.36 2.67
N THR A 67 -7.09 10.12 1.74
CA THR A 67 -7.39 11.53 1.97
C THR A 67 -8.58 11.99 1.13
N LEU A 68 -9.27 13.02 1.61
CA LEU A 68 -10.31 13.71 0.85
C LEU A 68 -9.77 14.95 0.13
N ALA A 69 -8.52 15.33 0.39
CA ALA A 69 -7.92 16.50 -0.25
C ALA A 69 -7.71 16.23 -1.75
N VAL A 70 -8.04 17.21 -2.59
CA VAL A 70 -7.85 17.11 -4.04
C VAL A 70 -6.35 17.18 -4.39
N ASP A 71 -5.62 18.06 -3.71
CA ASP A 71 -4.17 18.21 -3.83
C ASP A 71 -3.52 18.01 -2.47
N PRO A 72 -3.32 16.76 -2.02
CA PRO A 72 -2.90 16.51 -0.66
C PRO A 72 -1.44 16.90 -0.41
N ALA A 73 -1.22 17.59 0.71
CA ALA A 73 0.09 17.74 1.29
C ALA A 73 0.45 16.51 2.10
N SER A 74 1.71 16.39 2.54
CA SER A 74 2.17 15.23 3.30
C SER A 74 1.40 15.03 4.62
N THR A 75 0.80 16.09 5.16
CA THR A 75 0.06 16.05 6.42
C THR A 75 -1.43 15.77 6.26
N ASP A 76 -1.91 15.62 5.02
CA ASP A 76 -3.35 15.43 4.74
C ASP A 76 -3.78 13.96 4.75
N TRP A 77 -2.86 13.04 4.96
CA TRP A 77 -3.13 11.61 4.86
C TRP A 77 -3.50 11.00 6.20
N PHE A 78 -4.48 10.10 6.16
CA PHE A 78 -4.95 9.36 7.33
C PHE A 78 -4.73 7.87 7.13
N THR A 79 -4.23 7.20 8.17
CA THR A 79 -4.14 5.74 8.18
C THR A 79 -5.52 5.17 8.45
N LEU A 80 -5.97 4.26 7.58
CA LEU A 80 -7.28 3.63 7.72
C LEU A 80 -7.22 2.51 8.75
N ASP A 81 -8.22 2.48 9.64
CA ASP A 81 -8.32 1.44 10.65
C ASP A 81 -8.52 0.06 10.00
N ASN A 82 -7.96 -0.97 10.63
CA ASN A 82 -8.12 -2.37 10.22
C ASN A 82 -7.58 -2.67 8.82
N THR A 83 -6.66 -1.86 8.30
CA THR A 83 -6.02 -2.11 7.01
C THR A 83 -4.58 -2.57 7.14
N GLU A 84 -4.04 -2.62 8.37
CA GLU A 84 -2.65 -3.01 8.57
C GLU A 84 -2.44 -4.49 8.29
N HIS A 85 -1.50 -4.78 7.41
CA HIS A 85 -0.89 -6.10 7.31
C HIS A 85 0.48 -6.02 7.97
N ALA A 86 0.70 -6.86 8.95
CA ALA A 86 1.98 -6.93 9.65
C ALA A 86 2.52 -8.36 9.57
N SER A 87 3.82 -8.51 9.33
CA SER A 87 4.50 -9.76 9.59
C SER A 87 4.54 -9.98 11.11
N ALA A 88 4.80 -11.20 11.53
CA ALA A 88 4.97 -11.46 12.95
C ALA A 88 6.09 -10.57 13.50
N ASP A 89 5.96 -10.13 14.76
CA ASP A 89 6.97 -9.31 15.43
C ASP A 89 8.28 -10.07 15.62
N ASP A 90 8.25 -11.35 15.41
CA ASP A 90 9.38 -12.26 15.52
C ASP A 90 10.12 -12.27 14.18
N SER A 91 11.38 -11.88 14.21
CA SER A 91 12.23 -11.84 13.02
C SER A 91 12.49 -13.22 12.40
N SER A 92 12.06 -14.29 13.04
CA SER A 92 12.15 -15.63 12.47
C SER A 92 10.96 -15.98 11.58
N THR A 93 9.91 -15.16 11.57
CA THR A 93 8.69 -15.43 10.80
C THR A 93 8.48 -14.34 9.76
N ASN A 94 8.70 -14.70 8.51
CA ASN A 94 8.50 -13.81 7.37
C ASN A 94 7.13 -14.05 6.74
N ALA A 95 6.52 -13.00 6.20
CA ALA A 95 5.29 -13.12 5.46
C ALA A 95 5.58 -13.49 4.01
N ASP A 96 4.93 -14.52 3.51
CA ASP A 96 5.01 -14.95 2.13
C ASP A 96 3.59 -15.12 1.57
N GLY A 97 3.39 -14.72 0.32
CA GLY A 97 2.16 -14.95 -0.40
C GLY A 97 1.34 -13.69 -0.63
N SER A 98 0.04 -13.89 -0.75
CA SER A 98 -0.91 -12.83 -1.10
C SER A 98 -1.89 -12.60 0.03
N PHE A 99 -2.14 -11.33 0.33
CA PHE A 99 -3.06 -10.92 1.40
C PHE A 99 -4.01 -9.86 0.85
N ILE A 100 -5.26 -9.89 1.30
CA ILE A 100 -6.32 -9.00 0.81
C ILE A 100 -6.89 -8.20 1.95
N VAL A 101 -7.08 -6.89 1.71
CA VAL A 101 -7.77 -5.98 2.62
C VAL A 101 -8.91 -5.32 1.87
N ASN A 102 -10.10 -5.34 2.45
CA ASN A 102 -11.27 -4.63 1.95
C ASN A 102 -11.56 -3.45 2.86
N PHE A 103 -11.90 -2.31 2.27
CA PHE A 103 -12.30 -1.14 3.06
C PHE A 103 -13.31 -0.31 2.30
N THR A 104 -14.06 0.53 3.03
CA THR A 104 -15.09 1.39 2.46
C THR A 104 -14.82 2.84 2.81
N GLY A 105 -15.19 3.73 1.92
CA GLY A 105 -15.07 5.17 2.07
C GLY A 105 -14.94 5.84 0.71
N ASN A 106 -15.40 7.07 0.59
CA ASN A 106 -15.36 7.81 -0.67
C ASN A 106 -14.11 8.69 -0.73
N TYR A 107 -12.95 8.06 -0.62
CA TYR A 107 -11.67 8.75 -0.59
C TYR A 107 -11.29 9.26 -1.98
N VAL A 108 -10.71 10.46 -2.04
CA VAL A 108 -10.22 11.04 -3.29
C VAL A 108 -8.93 10.36 -3.74
N TRP A 109 -7.98 10.21 -2.83
CA TRP A 109 -6.71 9.55 -3.11
C TRP A 109 -6.42 8.47 -2.08
N ILE A 110 -5.76 7.42 -2.54
CA ILE A 110 -5.36 6.26 -1.72
C ILE A 110 -3.88 6.00 -1.99
N ARG A 111 -3.13 5.72 -0.94
CA ARG A 111 -1.72 5.31 -1.08
C ARG A 111 -1.39 4.22 -0.08
N ILE A 112 -0.26 3.58 -0.30
CA ILE A 112 0.30 2.56 0.59
C ILE A 112 1.43 3.16 1.39
N TYR A 113 1.45 2.88 2.68
CA TYR A 113 2.53 3.27 3.58
C TYR A 113 3.15 2.03 4.18
N VAL A 114 4.45 1.83 3.91
CA VAL A 114 5.24 0.71 4.41
C VAL A 114 6.19 1.25 5.47
N TYR A 115 6.17 0.64 6.64
CA TYR A 115 7.03 1.06 7.74
C TYR A 115 7.54 -0.13 8.53
N ASP A 116 8.52 0.09 9.38
CA ASP A 116 9.21 -0.97 10.13
C ASP A 116 9.69 -2.11 9.22
N TRP A 117 10.03 -1.78 7.98
CA TRP A 117 10.41 -2.75 6.97
C TRP A 117 11.90 -3.06 7.11
N THR A 118 12.20 -4.31 7.47
CA THR A 118 13.56 -4.73 7.77
C THR A 118 14.09 -5.82 6.85
N ASP A 119 13.22 -6.49 6.09
CA ASP A 119 13.64 -7.54 5.16
C ASP A 119 12.51 -7.88 4.17
N GLY A 120 12.90 -8.53 3.07
CA GLY A 120 11.98 -9.11 2.12
C GLY A 120 11.65 -8.24 0.93
N THR A 121 10.78 -8.77 0.08
CA THR A 121 10.37 -8.13 -1.17
C THR A 121 8.87 -7.90 -1.19
N ILE A 122 8.47 -6.70 -1.60
CA ILE A 122 7.10 -6.39 -1.97
C ILE A 122 7.02 -6.64 -3.48
N ASN A 123 6.33 -7.69 -3.90
CA ASN A 123 6.25 -8.06 -5.31
C ASN A 123 5.31 -7.14 -6.08
N SER A 124 4.14 -6.88 -5.51
CA SER A 124 3.16 -5.95 -6.08
C SER A 124 2.09 -5.62 -5.06
N ILE A 125 1.45 -4.47 -5.23
CA ILE A 125 0.27 -4.08 -4.45
C ILE A 125 -0.73 -3.53 -5.46
N ILE A 126 -1.94 -4.11 -5.47
CA ILE A 126 -2.95 -3.86 -6.49
C ILE A 126 -4.23 -3.36 -5.82
N LEU A 127 -4.81 -2.31 -6.38
CA LEU A 127 -6.09 -1.74 -5.94
C LEU A 127 -7.17 -2.02 -6.97
N ASN A 128 -8.32 -2.48 -6.49
CA ASN A 128 -9.55 -2.56 -7.29
C ASN A 128 -10.67 -1.77 -6.60
N HIS A 129 -11.43 -1.04 -7.40
CA HIS A 129 -12.56 -0.30 -6.89
C HIS A 129 -13.63 -0.06 -7.94
#